data_b438c2f1690dfdf8dcc62ca9a045bda2
#
_entry.id   b438c2f1690dfdf8dcc62ca9a045bda2
#
_cell.length_a   1.000
_cell.length_b   1.000
_cell.length_c   1.000
_cell.angle_alpha   90.00
_cell.angle_beta   90.00
_cell.angle_gamma   90.00
#
_symmetry.space_group_name_H-M   'P 1'
#
loop_
_entity.id
_entity.type
_entity.pdbx_description
1 polymer ?
#
loop_
_entity_poly.entity_id
_entity_poly.type
_entity_poly.pdbx_seq_one_letter_code
_entity_poly.pdbx_strand_id
1 'polypeptide(L)'
;MTIEAIDFGRLYRDHLATTQRTRKTASAWDSRAAGMASKALNSRYAEEFVARMDLQGATSLLDVGCGPGTIGLAVADKLQRVVGLDYSSAMLGAMRAKAAEMQLANVETLHRAWEDDWSDVPECDIVVASRSTTVEDIATALELLHAKAHLRVYLTHLVGGHFTDPAIQAVIGRRVPSVPDYIYLLNILHRMGIHPRLDYIAHENRLADAVDFDDFARRVGWSLGELADDEMARLRTWYEHATPQERQGQPMRWAFISWEKTPC
;
A
#
# COMPACT_ATOMS: atom_id res chain seq x y z
N MET A 1 -31.37 -12.88 -0.57
CA MET A 1 -30.00 -12.98 -1.15
C MET A 1 -29.07 -13.26 0.02
N THR A 2 -28.31 -14.34 -0.02
CA THR A 2 -27.33 -14.70 1.03
C THR A 2 -25.95 -14.21 0.64
N ILE A 3 -25.01 -14.18 1.58
CA ILE A 3 -23.65 -13.70 1.35
C ILE A 3 -22.91 -14.54 0.29
N GLU A 4 -23.26 -15.83 0.18
CA GLU A 4 -22.69 -16.75 -0.80
C GLU A 4 -23.06 -16.41 -2.26
N ALA A 5 -24.17 -15.69 -2.45
CA ALA A 5 -24.64 -15.30 -3.78
C ALA A 5 -24.02 -13.96 -4.26
N ILE A 6 -23.20 -13.32 -3.43
CA ILE A 6 -22.62 -12.01 -3.74
C ILE A 6 -21.22 -12.20 -4.34
N ASP A 7 -20.99 -11.67 -5.53
CA ASP A 7 -19.67 -11.57 -6.12
C ASP A 7 -18.95 -10.30 -5.62
N PHE A 8 -18.17 -10.45 -4.55
CA PHE A 8 -17.44 -9.34 -3.93
C PHE A 8 -16.31 -8.82 -4.81
N GLY A 9 -15.70 -9.64 -5.64
CA GLY A 9 -14.69 -9.21 -6.61
C GLY A 9 -15.28 -8.27 -7.65
N ARG A 10 -16.46 -8.63 -8.19
CA ARG A 10 -17.20 -7.76 -9.11
C ARG A 10 -17.64 -6.47 -8.43
N LEU A 11 -18.21 -6.54 -7.22
CA LEU A 11 -18.63 -5.36 -6.48
C LEU A 11 -17.44 -4.41 -6.20
N TYR A 12 -16.26 -4.96 -5.91
CA TYR A 12 -15.03 -4.19 -5.73
C TYR A 12 -14.67 -3.44 -7.03
N ARG A 13 -14.64 -4.13 -8.17
CA ARG A 13 -14.35 -3.52 -9.47
C ARG A 13 -15.37 -2.44 -9.84
N ASP A 14 -16.66 -2.74 -9.68
CA ASP A 14 -17.74 -1.78 -9.95
C ASP A 14 -17.60 -0.54 -9.06
N HIS A 15 -17.29 -0.70 -7.77
CA HIS A 15 -17.04 0.41 -6.85
C HIS A 15 -15.79 1.21 -7.28
N LEU A 16 -14.68 0.54 -7.56
CA LEU A 16 -13.45 1.19 -7.98
C LEU A 16 -13.66 2.02 -9.26
N ALA A 17 -14.43 1.51 -10.21
CA ALA A 17 -14.77 2.22 -11.45
C ALA A 17 -15.54 3.52 -11.20
N THR A 18 -16.38 3.60 -10.14
CA THR A 18 -17.09 4.84 -9.78
C THR A 18 -16.16 5.95 -9.33
N THR A 19 -14.96 5.63 -8.87
CA THR A 19 -14.02 6.61 -8.34
C THR A 19 -13.35 7.47 -9.41
N GLN A 20 -13.41 7.05 -10.68
CA GLN A 20 -12.69 7.66 -11.80
C GLN A 20 -11.20 7.87 -11.51
N ARG A 21 -10.67 7.11 -10.56
CA ARG A 21 -9.28 7.24 -10.13
C ARG A 21 -8.34 6.72 -11.21
N THR A 22 -7.51 7.58 -11.73
CA THR A 22 -6.42 7.15 -12.61
C THR A 22 -5.35 6.43 -11.79
N ARG A 23 -5.06 5.18 -12.15
CA ARG A 23 -3.93 4.43 -11.59
C ARG A 23 -2.64 5.20 -11.83
N LYS A 24 -1.81 5.32 -10.83
CA LYS A 24 -0.48 5.93 -10.99
C LYS A 24 0.36 5.03 -11.88
N THR A 25 1.00 5.64 -12.87
CA THR A 25 1.92 4.94 -13.78
C THR A 25 3.25 4.59 -13.08
N ALA A 26 4.02 3.67 -13.65
CA ALA A 26 5.39 3.39 -13.18
C ALA A 26 6.22 4.68 -13.14
N SER A 27 6.15 5.52 -14.18
CA SER A 27 6.86 6.81 -14.23
C SER A 27 6.49 7.76 -13.08
N ALA A 28 5.21 7.79 -12.65
CA ALA A 28 4.78 8.59 -11.50
C ALA A 28 5.42 8.10 -10.18
N TRP A 29 5.64 6.78 -10.04
CA TRP A 29 6.34 6.21 -8.90
C TRP A 29 7.85 6.39 -9.03
N ASP A 30 8.41 6.24 -10.24
CA ASP A 30 9.83 6.46 -10.51
C ASP A 30 10.30 7.84 -10.03
N SER A 31 9.50 8.88 -10.30
CA SER A 31 9.81 10.24 -9.84
C SER A 31 9.85 10.42 -8.32
N ARG A 32 9.31 9.47 -7.55
CA ARG A 32 9.26 9.51 -6.09
C ARG A 32 10.24 8.57 -5.40
N ALA A 33 10.88 7.67 -6.15
CA ALA A 33 11.68 6.59 -5.58
C ALA A 33 12.77 7.10 -4.62
N ALA A 34 13.51 8.13 -5.00
CA ALA A 34 14.57 8.70 -4.16
C ALA A 34 14.05 9.27 -2.83
N GLY A 35 12.94 10.04 -2.88
CA GLY A 35 12.32 10.63 -1.69
C GLY A 35 11.66 9.59 -0.78
N MET A 36 11.19 8.48 -1.32
CA MET A 36 10.63 7.38 -0.53
C MET A 36 11.74 6.52 0.09
N ALA A 37 12.82 6.25 -0.63
CA ALA A 37 13.94 5.46 -0.14
C ALA A 37 14.56 6.04 1.14
N SER A 38 14.69 7.36 1.23
CA SER A 38 15.26 8.03 2.40
C SER A 38 14.44 7.85 3.68
N LYS A 39 13.13 7.58 3.56
CA LYS A 39 12.20 7.43 4.69
C LYS A 39 11.73 5.98 4.92
N ALA A 40 12.07 5.06 4.02
CA ALA A 40 11.44 3.75 3.93
C ALA A 40 11.58 2.91 5.22
N LEU A 41 12.79 2.82 5.77
CA LEU A 41 13.09 1.95 6.91
C LEU A 41 12.84 2.58 8.29
N ASN A 42 12.74 3.90 8.36
CA ASN A 42 12.59 4.63 9.64
C ASN A 42 11.17 5.15 9.84
N SER A 43 10.16 4.42 9.37
CA SER A 43 8.78 4.82 9.54
C SER A 43 8.10 3.99 10.64
N ARG A 44 7.38 4.65 11.54
CA ARG A 44 6.55 3.99 12.54
C ARG A 44 5.60 2.96 11.92
N TYR A 45 5.12 3.22 10.70
CA TYR A 45 4.30 2.25 9.97
C TYR A 45 5.06 0.94 9.69
N ALA A 46 6.32 1.02 9.23
CA ALA A 46 7.13 -0.18 8.96
C ALA A 46 7.40 -0.96 10.25
N GLU A 47 7.75 -0.26 11.32
CA GLU A 47 7.96 -0.87 12.64
C GLU A 47 6.70 -1.60 13.12
N GLU A 48 5.53 -0.95 13.06
CA GLU A 48 4.27 -1.54 13.47
C GLU A 48 3.82 -2.71 12.57
N PHE A 49 4.13 -2.65 11.27
CA PHE A 49 3.86 -3.76 10.34
C PHE A 49 4.72 -4.98 10.71
N VAL A 50 6.04 -4.78 10.82
CA VAL A 50 7.00 -5.85 11.14
C VAL A 50 6.74 -6.46 12.52
N ALA A 51 6.36 -5.65 13.51
CA ALA A 51 6.02 -6.14 14.85
C ALA A 51 4.81 -7.09 14.87
N ARG A 52 3.96 -7.05 13.84
CA ARG A 52 2.80 -7.95 13.68
C ARG A 52 3.10 -9.19 12.86
N MET A 53 4.29 -9.28 12.27
CA MET A 53 4.70 -10.45 11.51
C MET A 53 5.24 -11.53 12.42
N ASP A 54 4.83 -12.77 12.19
CA ASP A 54 5.48 -13.95 12.73
C ASP A 54 6.42 -14.53 11.67
N LEU A 55 7.72 -14.54 11.96
CA LEU A 55 8.76 -15.08 11.08
C LEU A 55 9.14 -16.52 11.45
N GLN A 56 8.51 -17.14 12.46
CA GLN A 56 8.88 -18.47 12.91
C GLN A 56 8.74 -19.50 11.79
N GLY A 57 9.80 -20.24 11.55
CA GLY A 57 9.86 -21.29 10.51
C GLY A 57 10.02 -20.77 9.09
N ALA A 58 10.04 -19.45 8.87
CA ALA A 58 10.24 -18.87 7.56
C ALA A 58 11.71 -18.63 7.26
N THR A 59 12.10 -18.90 6.02
CA THR A 59 13.44 -18.66 5.47
C THR A 59 13.40 -17.69 4.28
N SER A 60 12.22 -17.48 3.68
CA SER A 60 12.04 -16.69 2.47
C SER A 60 10.82 -15.77 2.54
N LEU A 61 10.93 -14.62 1.87
CA LEU A 61 9.88 -13.62 1.79
C LEU A 61 9.76 -13.04 0.38
N LEU A 62 8.53 -12.95 -0.12
CA LEU A 62 8.16 -12.21 -1.32
C LEU A 62 7.41 -10.92 -0.91
N ASP A 63 7.96 -9.75 -1.24
CA ASP A 63 7.38 -8.43 -0.98
C ASP A 63 6.78 -7.87 -2.28
N VAL A 64 5.46 -7.86 -2.39
CA VAL A 64 4.70 -7.51 -3.61
C VAL A 64 4.28 -6.04 -3.59
N GLY A 65 4.70 -5.30 -4.62
CA GLY A 65 4.63 -3.84 -4.60
C GLY A 65 5.58 -3.28 -3.55
N CYS A 66 6.80 -3.82 -3.50
CA CYS A 66 7.78 -3.57 -2.45
C CYS A 66 8.23 -2.12 -2.35
N GLY A 67 8.04 -1.33 -3.43
CA GLY A 67 8.59 0.01 -3.52
C GLY A 67 10.12 0.00 -3.28
N PRO A 68 10.65 0.90 -2.43
CA PRO A 68 12.06 0.92 -2.10
C PRO A 68 12.47 -0.11 -1.03
N GLY A 69 11.64 -1.15 -0.79
CA GLY A 69 11.93 -2.22 0.15
C GLY A 69 11.51 -1.98 1.60
N THR A 70 10.46 -1.20 1.83
CA THR A 70 10.05 -0.78 3.18
C THR A 70 9.87 -1.93 4.16
N ILE A 71 9.28 -3.04 3.73
CA ILE A 71 9.04 -4.21 4.61
C ILE A 71 10.10 -5.27 4.37
N GLY A 72 10.37 -5.64 3.12
CA GLY A 72 11.33 -6.70 2.80
C GLY A 72 12.72 -6.45 3.40
N LEU A 73 13.26 -5.23 3.27
CA LEU A 73 14.57 -4.91 3.83
C LEU A 73 14.59 -4.85 5.37
N ALA A 74 13.45 -4.49 6.00
CA ALA A 74 13.36 -4.41 7.46
C ALA A 74 13.44 -5.78 8.17
N VAL A 75 13.29 -6.89 7.43
CA VAL A 75 13.36 -8.26 7.96
C VAL A 75 14.42 -9.12 7.26
N ALA A 76 15.17 -8.55 6.30
CA ALA A 76 16.08 -9.31 5.47
C ALA A 76 17.24 -9.95 6.25
N ASP A 77 17.67 -9.33 7.34
CA ASP A 77 18.71 -9.87 8.25
C ASP A 77 18.26 -11.15 8.99
N LYS A 78 16.96 -11.43 9.02
CA LYS A 78 16.36 -12.61 9.70
C LYS A 78 16.00 -13.74 8.75
N LEU A 79 16.19 -13.54 7.44
CA LEU A 79 15.78 -14.48 6.40
C LEU A 79 16.96 -14.88 5.51
N GLN A 80 16.83 -16.01 4.84
CA GLN A 80 17.86 -16.47 3.88
C GLN A 80 17.65 -15.82 2.50
N ARG A 81 16.41 -15.44 2.17
CA ARG A 81 16.06 -14.87 0.87
C ARG A 81 14.92 -13.87 0.97
N VAL A 82 15.08 -12.70 0.36
CA VAL A 82 14.02 -11.70 0.19
C VAL A 82 13.91 -11.36 -1.28
N VAL A 83 12.70 -11.44 -1.83
CA VAL A 83 12.40 -11.09 -3.22
C VAL A 83 11.44 -9.91 -3.23
N GLY A 84 11.90 -8.75 -3.73
CA GLY A 84 11.06 -7.58 -3.94
C GLY A 84 10.48 -7.55 -5.35
N LEU A 85 9.17 -7.45 -5.47
CA LEU A 85 8.46 -7.35 -6.73
C LEU A 85 7.78 -5.99 -6.84
N ASP A 86 8.07 -5.24 -7.91
CA ASP A 86 7.42 -3.95 -8.19
C ASP A 86 7.40 -3.68 -9.70
N TYR A 87 6.45 -2.90 -10.17
CA TYR A 87 6.36 -2.48 -11.57
C TYR A 87 7.11 -1.17 -11.88
N SER A 88 7.68 -0.51 -10.87
CA SER A 88 8.54 0.65 -10.99
C SER A 88 10.00 0.23 -10.94
N SER A 89 10.71 0.42 -12.05
CA SER A 89 12.13 0.08 -12.13
C SER A 89 13.00 0.94 -11.20
N ALA A 90 12.63 2.20 -10.99
CA ALA A 90 13.33 3.10 -10.08
C ALA A 90 13.12 2.70 -8.61
N MET A 91 11.93 2.20 -8.23
CA MET A 91 11.69 1.65 -6.89
C MET A 91 12.57 0.44 -6.63
N LEU A 92 12.63 -0.49 -7.58
CA LEU A 92 13.54 -1.65 -7.48
C LEU A 92 15.01 -1.24 -7.44
N GLY A 93 15.40 -0.23 -8.20
CA GLY A 93 16.74 0.37 -8.14
C GLY A 93 17.06 0.92 -6.76
N ALA A 94 16.11 1.63 -6.15
CA ALA A 94 16.24 2.17 -4.79
C ALA A 94 16.34 1.05 -3.74
N MET A 95 15.54 -0.02 -3.87
CA MET A 95 15.63 -1.19 -2.99
C MET A 95 17.01 -1.86 -3.08
N ARG A 96 17.54 -2.10 -4.31
CA ARG A 96 18.88 -2.67 -4.49
C ARG A 96 19.98 -1.80 -3.91
N ALA A 97 19.92 -0.48 -4.15
CA ALA A 97 20.89 0.45 -3.59
C ALA A 97 20.89 0.42 -2.07
N LYS A 98 19.70 0.40 -1.46
CA LYS A 98 19.56 0.34 0.01
C LYS A 98 20.01 -1.00 0.59
N ALA A 99 19.70 -2.11 -0.08
CA ALA A 99 20.21 -3.44 0.29
C ALA A 99 21.74 -3.49 0.28
N ALA A 100 22.38 -2.92 -0.75
CA ALA A 100 23.83 -2.82 -0.82
C ALA A 100 24.44 -1.94 0.30
N GLU A 101 23.83 -0.80 0.60
CA GLU A 101 24.21 0.06 1.74
C GLU A 101 24.15 -0.70 3.08
N MET A 102 23.13 -1.54 3.24
CA MET A 102 22.92 -2.38 4.42
C MET A 102 23.75 -3.68 4.39
N GLN A 103 24.54 -3.92 3.35
CA GLN A 103 25.35 -5.14 3.15
C GLN A 103 24.50 -6.43 3.13
N LEU A 104 23.27 -6.36 2.63
CA LEU A 104 22.36 -7.50 2.49
C LEU A 104 22.59 -8.20 1.14
N ALA A 105 23.15 -9.40 1.17
CA ALA A 105 23.46 -10.19 -0.04
C ALA A 105 22.31 -11.11 -0.48
N ASN A 106 21.25 -11.21 0.32
CA ASN A 106 20.11 -12.11 0.16
C ASN A 106 18.87 -11.45 -0.42
N VAL A 107 19.01 -10.27 -1.03
CA VAL A 107 17.90 -9.49 -1.59
C VAL A 107 17.94 -9.54 -3.11
N GLU A 108 16.85 -10.01 -3.69
CA GLU A 108 16.62 -10.07 -5.14
C GLU A 108 15.45 -9.14 -5.51
N THR A 109 15.38 -8.70 -6.78
CA THR A 109 14.26 -7.88 -7.26
C THR A 109 13.73 -8.41 -8.59
N LEU A 110 12.39 -8.40 -8.72
CA LEU A 110 11.66 -8.78 -9.93
C LEU A 110 10.82 -7.61 -10.43
N HIS A 111 10.98 -7.27 -11.70
CA HIS A 111 10.17 -6.24 -12.35
C HIS A 111 8.90 -6.86 -12.90
N ARG A 112 7.77 -6.71 -12.17
CA ARG A 112 6.45 -7.26 -12.52
C ARG A 112 5.34 -6.37 -12.01
N ALA A 113 4.26 -6.27 -12.79
CA ALA A 113 2.99 -5.73 -12.35
C ALA A 113 2.08 -6.84 -11.82
N TRP A 114 0.96 -6.46 -11.20
CA TRP A 114 -0.06 -7.41 -10.75
C TRP A 114 -0.73 -8.17 -11.90
N GLU A 115 -0.80 -7.55 -13.08
CA GLU A 115 -1.47 -8.05 -14.27
C GLU A 115 -0.54 -8.89 -15.18
N ASP A 116 0.75 -8.93 -14.88
CA ASP A 116 1.72 -9.72 -15.65
C ASP A 116 1.59 -11.22 -15.36
N ASP A 117 2.24 -12.05 -16.17
CA ASP A 117 2.40 -13.47 -15.87
C ASP A 117 3.35 -13.67 -14.67
N TRP A 118 2.88 -14.42 -13.67
CA TRP A 118 3.61 -14.73 -12.43
C TRP A 118 4.16 -16.17 -12.42
N SER A 119 4.25 -16.84 -13.57
CA SER A 119 4.78 -18.21 -13.66
C SER A 119 6.22 -18.32 -13.15
N ASP A 120 7.03 -17.29 -13.37
CA ASP A 120 8.43 -17.19 -12.93
C ASP A 120 8.62 -16.53 -11.56
N VAL A 121 7.55 -16.02 -10.93
CA VAL A 121 7.60 -15.46 -9.58
C VAL A 121 7.74 -16.59 -8.57
N PRO A 122 8.79 -16.60 -7.72
CA PRO A 122 9.00 -17.70 -6.79
C PRO A 122 7.91 -17.75 -5.72
N GLU A 123 7.64 -18.95 -5.24
CA GLU A 123 6.95 -19.16 -3.98
C GLU A 123 7.91 -18.92 -2.82
N CYS A 124 7.40 -18.33 -1.73
CA CYS A 124 8.16 -18.02 -0.53
C CYS A 124 7.36 -18.43 0.71
N ASP A 125 8.05 -18.60 1.85
CA ASP A 125 7.39 -18.94 3.10
C ASP A 125 6.41 -17.84 3.52
N ILE A 126 6.81 -16.59 3.36
CA ILE A 126 5.98 -15.43 3.68
C ILE A 126 5.77 -14.59 2.40
N VAL A 127 4.53 -14.15 2.20
CA VAL A 127 4.18 -13.16 1.16
C VAL A 127 3.63 -11.91 1.82
N VAL A 128 4.14 -10.76 1.40
CA VAL A 128 3.74 -9.45 1.91
C VAL A 128 3.20 -8.57 0.77
N ALA A 129 2.14 -7.80 1.04
CA ALA A 129 1.67 -6.74 0.14
C ALA A 129 1.30 -5.50 0.95
N SER A 130 2.27 -4.61 1.17
CA SER A 130 2.13 -3.44 2.03
C SER A 130 1.73 -2.21 1.25
N ARG A 131 0.49 -1.70 1.44
CA ARG A 131 -0.06 -0.50 0.78
C ARG A 131 -0.07 -0.59 -0.76
N SER A 132 -0.05 -1.78 -1.31
CA SER A 132 0.02 -2.07 -2.75
C SER A 132 -1.23 -2.75 -3.31
N THR A 133 -2.26 -2.97 -2.48
CA THR A 133 -3.47 -3.76 -2.81
C THR A 133 -4.63 -2.95 -3.41
N THR A 134 -4.46 -1.66 -3.74
CA THR A 134 -5.48 -0.91 -4.48
C THR A 134 -5.30 -1.15 -5.98
N VAL A 135 -5.70 -2.33 -6.42
CA VAL A 135 -5.55 -2.87 -7.79
C VAL A 135 -6.91 -3.04 -8.43
N GLU A 136 -6.97 -3.24 -9.73
CA GLU A 136 -8.23 -3.37 -10.47
C GLU A 136 -8.93 -4.70 -10.14
N ASP A 137 -8.21 -5.79 -10.17
CA ASP A 137 -8.73 -7.13 -9.80
C ASP A 137 -8.11 -7.61 -8.47
N ILE A 138 -8.74 -7.19 -7.38
CA ILE A 138 -8.31 -7.58 -6.03
C ILE A 138 -8.53 -9.07 -5.76
N ALA A 139 -9.52 -9.70 -6.39
CA ALA A 139 -9.78 -11.13 -6.18
C ALA A 139 -8.61 -11.96 -6.72
N THR A 140 -8.23 -11.74 -7.98
CA THR A 140 -7.04 -12.40 -8.57
C THR A 140 -5.76 -12.05 -7.78
N ALA A 141 -5.60 -10.81 -7.32
CA ALA A 141 -4.45 -10.44 -6.51
C ALA A 141 -4.36 -11.23 -5.20
N LEU A 142 -5.49 -11.44 -4.49
CA LEU A 142 -5.53 -12.25 -3.27
C LEU A 142 -5.24 -13.74 -3.53
N GLU A 143 -5.73 -14.28 -4.65
CA GLU A 143 -5.41 -15.64 -5.10
C GLU A 143 -3.90 -15.80 -5.37
N LEU A 144 -3.28 -14.84 -6.07
CA LEU A 144 -1.83 -14.84 -6.34
C LEU A 144 -1.01 -14.79 -5.04
N LEU A 145 -1.35 -13.88 -4.10
CA LEU A 145 -0.68 -13.82 -2.81
C LEU A 145 -0.79 -15.15 -2.06
N HIS A 146 -1.98 -15.73 -2.05
CA HIS A 146 -2.20 -17.02 -1.39
C HIS A 146 -1.43 -18.15 -2.08
N ALA A 147 -1.44 -18.21 -3.41
CA ALA A 147 -0.73 -19.22 -4.18
C ALA A 147 0.79 -19.18 -3.95
N LYS A 148 1.36 -17.96 -3.89
CA LYS A 148 2.80 -17.76 -3.73
C LYS A 148 3.34 -17.88 -2.31
N ALA A 149 2.47 -18.06 -1.30
CA ALA A 149 2.87 -18.28 0.08
C ALA A 149 2.93 -19.77 0.43
N HIS A 150 3.93 -20.19 1.21
CA HIS A 150 3.97 -21.52 1.82
C HIS A 150 3.38 -21.51 3.24
N LEU A 151 3.67 -20.48 4.04
CA LEU A 151 3.28 -20.41 5.44
C LEU A 151 2.28 -19.29 5.74
N ARG A 152 2.59 -18.05 5.38
CA ARG A 152 1.82 -16.88 5.85
C ARG A 152 1.72 -15.80 4.79
N VAL A 153 0.61 -15.07 4.84
CA VAL A 153 0.43 -13.84 4.06
C VAL A 153 0.11 -12.68 4.99
N TYR A 154 0.71 -11.53 4.71
CA TYR A 154 0.47 -10.27 5.40
C TYR A 154 0.20 -9.16 4.38
N LEU A 155 -0.89 -8.47 4.51
CA LEU A 155 -1.17 -7.32 3.66
C LEU A 155 -1.79 -6.16 4.42
N THR A 156 -1.72 -4.97 3.84
CA THR A 156 -2.49 -3.83 4.34
C THR A 156 -3.34 -3.22 3.24
N HIS A 157 -4.57 -2.85 3.63
CA HIS A 157 -5.50 -2.13 2.77
C HIS A 157 -6.02 -0.89 3.48
N LEU A 158 -6.31 0.18 2.71
CA LEU A 158 -6.75 1.46 3.25
C LEU A 158 -8.11 1.32 3.95
N VAL A 159 -8.27 1.94 5.11
CA VAL A 159 -9.54 2.05 5.84
C VAL A 159 -10.23 3.35 5.45
N GLY A 160 -11.54 3.29 5.19
CA GLY A 160 -12.37 4.44 4.84
C GLY A 160 -12.23 4.91 3.39
N GLY A 161 -11.30 4.35 2.61
CA GLY A 161 -11.20 4.58 1.18
C GLY A 161 -10.71 5.97 0.74
N HIS A 162 -10.17 6.79 1.64
CA HIS A 162 -9.69 8.14 1.31
C HIS A 162 -8.18 8.28 1.55
N PHE A 163 -7.42 8.62 0.48
CA PHE A 163 -6.00 8.95 0.58
C PHE A 163 -5.71 10.39 0.98
N THR A 164 -6.71 11.24 0.94
CA THR A 164 -6.69 12.62 1.43
C THR A 164 -7.86 12.82 2.37
N ASP A 165 -7.62 13.53 3.46
CA ASP A 165 -8.66 13.85 4.43
C ASP A 165 -9.90 14.45 3.73
N PRO A 166 -11.12 13.93 3.95
CA PRO A 166 -12.34 14.50 3.40
C PRO A 166 -12.54 15.98 3.75
N ALA A 167 -12.03 16.46 4.90
CA ALA A 167 -12.07 17.87 5.26
C ALA A 167 -11.28 18.73 4.26
N ILE A 168 -10.10 18.27 3.82
CA ILE A 168 -9.30 18.96 2.79
C ILE A 168 -10.01 18.94 1.43
N GLN A 169 -10.69 17.83 1.10
CA GLN A 169 -11.49 17.75 -0.13
C GLN A 169 -12.63 18.78 -0.10
N ALA A 170 -13.29 18.95 1.05
CA ALA A 170 -14.35 19.95 1.23
C ALA A 170 -13.83 21.39 1.07
N VAL A 171 -12.64 21.69 1.60
CA VAL A 171 -11.99 23.01 1.46
C VAL A 171 -11.82 23.40 -0.01
N ILE A 172 -11.34 22.49 -0.85
CA ILE A 172 -11.15 22.75 -2.29
C ILE A 172 -12.45 22.63 -3.09
N GLY A 173 -13.56 22.20 -2.46
CA GLY A 173 -14.85 22.03 -3.11
C GLY A 173 -14.96 20.77 -3.98
N ARG A 174 -14.08 19.79 -3.80
CA ARG A 174 -14.17 18.47 -4.46
C ARG A 174 -14.87 17.46 -3.56
N ARG A 175 -15.75 16.67 -4.17
CA ARG A 175 -16.25 15.44 -3.58
C ARG A 175 -15.63 14.26 -4.34
N VAL A 176 -14.64 13.61 -3.75
CA VAL A 176 -13.98 12.45 -4.35
C VAL A 176 -14.56 11.18 -3.73
N PRO A 177 -15.15 10.29 -4.54
CA PRO A 177 -15.64 9.00 -4.04
C PRO A 177 -14.54 8.22 -3.33
N SER A 178 -14.90 7.51 -2.26
CA SER A 178 -13.97 6.60 -1.60
C SER A 178 -13.57 5.46 -2.54
N VAL A 179 -12.32 5.00 -2.47
CA VAL A 179 -11.97 3.72 -3.08
C VAL A 179 -12.56 2.58 -2.25
N PRO A 180 -12.69 1.37 -2.81
CA PRO A 180 -13.17 0.21 -2.04
C PRO A 180 -12.40 0.02 -0.75
N ASP A 181 -13.11 -0.28 0.33
CA ASP A 181 -12.58 -0.51 1.66
C ASP A 181 -12.10 -1.96 1.85
N TYR A 182 -11.30 -2.23 2.88
CA TYR A 182 -10.80 -3.56 3.25
C TYR A 182 -11.89 -4.62 3.45
N ILE A 183 -13.13 -4.22 3.69
CA ILE A 183 -14.28 -5.14 3.86
C ILE A 183 -14.50 -6.02 2.63
N TYR A 184 -14.23 -5.50 1.42
CA TYR A 184 -14.27 -6.33 0.20
C TYR A 184 -13.27 -7.47 0.28
N LEU A 185 -12.04 -7.20 0.72
CA LEU A 185 -10.97 -8.19 0.84
C LEU A 185 -11.35 -9.30 1.82
N LEU A 186 -11.91 -8.93 2.98
CA LEU A 186 -12.35 -9.92 3.98
C LEU A 186 -13.42 -10.86 3.42
N ASN A 187 -14.38 -10.32 2.67
CA ASN A 187 -15.43 -11.13 2.06
C ASN A 187 -14.91 -12.02 0.93
N ILE A 188 -13.96 -11.54 0.12
CA ILE A 188 -13.32 -12.34 -0.92
C ILE A 188 -12.52 -13.48 -0.27
N LEU A 189 -11.71 -13.19 0.74
CA LEU A 189 -10.95 -14.20 1.48
C LEU A 189 -11.88 -15.25 2.13
N HIS A 190 -13.00 -14.81 2.73
CA HIS A 190 -14.02 -15.73 3.27
C HIS A 190 -14.53 -16.69 2.19
N ARG A 191 -14.80 -16.22 0.98
CA ARG A 191 -15.23 -17.07 -0.15
C ARG A 191 -14.14 -18.02 -0.63
N MET A 192 -12.87 -17.67 -0.46
CA MET A 192 -11.72 -18.56 -0.70
C MET A 192 -11.55 -19.61 0.42
N GLY A 193 -12.43 -19.62 1.44
CA GLY A 193 -12.30 -20.48 2.63
C GLY A 193 -11.23 -20.01 3.61
N ILE A 194 -10.76 -18.78 3.46
CA ILE A 194 -9.71 -18.19 4.31
C ILE A 194 -10.36 -17.32 5.38
N HIS A 195 -10.03 -17.57 6.64
CA HIS A 195 -10.50 -16.78 7.79
C HIS A 195 -9.34 -15.94 8.34
N PRO A 196 -9.12 -14.73 7.81
CA PRO A 196 -7.96 -13.93 8.18
C PRO A 196 -8.10 -13.32 9.57
N ARG A 197 -6.96 -13.03 10.19
CA ARG A 197 -6.88 -12.11 11.33
C ARG A 197 -6.90 -10.68 10.81
N LEU A 198 -7.56 -9.80 11.55
CA LEU A 198 -7.67 -8.38 11.26
C LEU A 198 -7.15 -7.57 12.43
N ASP A 199 -6.24 -6.66 12.17
CA ASP A 199 -5.80 -5.60 13.09
C ASP A 199 -5.67 -4.28 12.30
N TYR A 200 -5.26 -3.21 12.95
CA TYR A 200 -5.14 -1.90 12.33
C TYR A 200 -3.79 -1.25 12.66
N ILE A 201 -3.20 -0.62 11.64
CA ILE A 201 -2.04 0.26 11.79
C ILE A 201 -2.53 1.68 11.53
N ALA A 202 -2.31 2.57 12.48
CA ALA A 202 -2.59 3.99 12.34
C ALA A 202 -1.29 4.78 12.35
N HIS A 203 -1.12 5.69 11.41
CA HIS A 203 0.02 6.60 11.39
C HIS A 203 -0.41 7.98 10.93
N GLU A 204 0.44 8.96 11.19
CA GLU A 204 0.19 10.33 10.78
C GLU A 204 -0.08 10.45 9.29
N ASN A 205 -0.96 11.36 8.93
CA ASN A 205 -1.19 11.69 7.54
C ASN A 205 0.10 12.27 6.94
N ARG A 206 0.34 11.96 5.68
CA ARG A 206 1.50 12.52 4.96
C ARG A 206 1.50 14.04 4.88
N LEU A 207 0.39 14.72 5.17
CA LEU A 207 0.30 16.17 5.25
C LEU A 207 0.97 16.71 6.52
N ALA A 208 1.09 15.91 7.57
CA ALA A 208 1.73 16.30 8.83
C ALA A 208 3.19 16.74 8.67
N ASP A 209 3.91 16.14 7.72
CA ASP A 209 5.31 16.46 7.42
C ASP A 209 5.48 17.61 6.41
N ALA A 210 4.41 18.30 6.01
CA ALA A 210 4.53 19.39 5.04
C ALA A 210 5.28 20.57 5.66
N VAL A 211 6.34 21.01 4.99
CA VAL A 211 7.24 22.05 5.51
C VAL A 211 6.72 23.47 5.22
N ASP A 212 5.96 23.63 4.15
CA ASP A 212 5.34 24.88 3.72
C ASP A 212 4.06 24.62 2.92
N PHE A 213 3.43 25.68 2.43
CA PHE A 213 2.21 25.57 1.63
C PHE A 213 2.44 24.85 0.30
N ASP A 214 3.55 25.09 -0.38
CA ASP A 214 3.80 24.51 -1.69
C ASP A 214 4.03 22.98 -1.60
N ASP A 215 4.73 22.53 -0.55
CA ASP A 215 4.86 21.12 -0.22
C ASP A 215 3.50 20.51 0.17
N PHE A 216 2.71 21.24 0.96
CA PHE A 216 1.35 20.81 1.34
C PHE A 216 0.45 20.65 0.10
N ALA A 217 0.38 21.66 -0.75
CA ALA A 217 -0.43 21.63 -1.97
C ALA A 217 0.00 20.51 -2.93
N ARG A 218 1.31 20.30 -3.11
CA ARG A 218 1.86 19.19 -3.89
C ARG A 218 1.45 17.82 -3.33
N ARG A 219 1.41 17.65 -2.01
CA ARG A 219 0.96 16.41 -1.36
C ARG A 219 -0.54 16.19 -1.52
N VAL A 220 -1.35 17.24 -1.46
CA VAL A 220 -2.79 17.18 -1.78
C VAL A 220 -2.98 16.78 -3.24
N GLY A 221 -2.29 17.44 -4.16
CA GLY A 221 -2.36 17.16 -5.60
C GLY A 221 -1.90 15.74 -5.97
N TRP A 222 -0.96 15.17 -5.23
CA TRP A 222 -0.58 13.77 -5.43
C TRP A 222 -1.76 12.80 -5.31
N SER A 223 -2.68 13.07 -4.39
CA SER A 223 -3.86 12.22 -4.18
C SER A 223 -5.04 12.56 -5.07
N LEU A 224 -5.25 13.84 -5.28
CA LEU A 224 -6.47 14.34 -5.92
C LEU A 224 -6.27 14.69 -7.41
N GLY A 225 -5.02 14.63 -7.89
CA GLY A 225 -4.65 15.14 -9.21
C GLY A 225 -4.34 16.64 -9.16
N GLU A 226 -4.09 17.21 -10.32
CA GLU A 226 -3.82 18.64 -10.49
C GLU A 226 -4.96 19.48 -9.90
N LEU A 227 -4.59 20.50 -9.15
CA LEU A 227 -5.53 21.46 -8.57
C LEU A 227 -5.71 22.63 -9.54
N ALA A 228 -6.96 23.00 -9.79
CA ALA A 228 -7.28 24.21 -10.55
C ALA A 228 -6.91 25.48 -9.76
N ASP A 229 -6.75 26.61 -10.45
CA ASP A 229 -6.32 27.88 -9.82
C ASP A 229 -7.27 28.31 -8.68
N ASP A 230 -8.57 28.15 -8.86
CA ASP A 230 -9.57 28.46 -7.83
C ASP A 230 -9.54 27.51 -6.64
N GLU A 231 -9.24 26.23 -6.87
CA GLU A 231 -9.03 25.24 -5.80
C GLU A 231 -7.75 25.54 -5.02
N MET A 232 -6.68 25.89 -5.73
CA MET A 232 -5.41 26.32 -5.14
C MET A 232 -5.59 27.57 -4.28
N ALA A 233 -6.37 28.55 -4.75
CA ALA A 233 -6.67 29.75 -3.99
C ALA A 233 -7.46 29.45 -2.71
N ARG A 234 -8.49 28.59 -2.79
CA ARG A 234 -9.25 28.14 -1.59
C ARG A 234 -8.36 27.40 -0.60
N LEU A 235 -7.50 26.49 -1.11
CA LEU A 235 -6.59 25.73 -0.27
C LEU A 235 -5.58 26.65 0.44
N ARG A 236 -5.04 27.67 -0.24
CA ARG A 236 -4.12 28.65 0.34
C ARG A 236 -4.80 29.46 1.44
N THR A 237 -5.97 30.02 1.14
CA THR A 237 -6.74 30.80 2.13
C THR A 237 -7.03 29.98 3.38
N TRP A 238 -7.44 28.71 3.21
CA TRP A 238 -7.66 27.82 4.36
C TRP A 238 -6.35 27.54 5.10
N TYR A 239 -5.27 27.22 4.39
CA TYR A 239 -3.97 26.88 5.00
C TYR A 239 -3.43 28.01 5.85
N GLU A 240 -3.60 29.27 5.45
CA GLU A 240 -3.14 30.46 6.18
C GLU A 240 -3.89 30.65 7.53
N HIS A 241 -5.16 30.23 7.59
CA HIS A 241 -6.00 30.39 8.79
C HIS A 241 -6.11 29.12 9.63
N ALA A 242 -5.80 27.95 9.06
CA ALA A 242 -5.89 26.67 9.76
C ALA A 242 -4.80 26.55 10.85
N THR A 243 -5.16 25.90 11.93
CA THR A 243 -4.23 25.53 12.99
C THR A 243 -3.21 24.48 12.51
N PRO A 244 -2.06 24.35 13.13
CA PRO A 244 -1.11 23.28 12.82
C PRO A 244 -1.75 21.88 12.87
N GLN A 245 -2.68 21.63 13.78
CA GLN A 245 -3.37 20.36 13.92
C GLN A 245 -4.32 20.09 12.76
N GLU A 246 -5.07 21.08 12.30
CA GLU A 246 -5.96 20.95 11.13
C GLU A 246 -5.16 20.68 9.86
N ARG A 247 -4.00 21.31 9.69
CA ARG A 247 -3.11 21.07 8.52
C ARG A 247 -2.55 19.64 8.48
N GLN A 248 -2.39 18.97 9.63
CA GLN A 248 -1.93 17.59 9.67
C GLN A 248 -2.94 16.61 9.06
N GLY A 249 -4.23 16.95 9.08
CA GLY A 249 -5.31 16.05 8.68
C GLY A 249 -5.51 14.87 9.63
N GLN A 250 -6.52 14.06 9.37
CA GLN A 250 -6.78 12.87 10.17
C GLN A 250 -5.70 11.80 9.94
N PRO A 251 -5.30 11.04 10.98
CA PRO A 251 -4.40 9.91 10.81
C PRO A 251 -4.90 8.92 9.78
N MET A 252 -3.99 8.40 8.97
CA MET A 252 -4.30 7.33 8.03
C MET A 252 -4.36 5.99 8.77
N ARG A 253 -5.40 5.20 8.49
CA ARG A 253 -5.57 3.85 9.04
C ARG A 253 -5.47 2.82 7.93
N TRP A 254 -4.77 1.74 8.22
CA TRP A 254 -4.62 0.59 7.35
C TRP A 254 -5.12 -0.65 8.08
N ALA A 255 -6.02 -1.38 7.46
CA ALA A 255 -6.39 -2.72 7.90
C ALA A 255 -5.21 -3.64 7.63
N PHE A 256 -4.63 -4.20 8.68
CA PHE A 256 -3.61 -5.22 8.61
C PHE A 256 -4.32 -6.57 8.60
N ILE A 257 -4.23 -7.28 7.48
CA ILE A 257 -4.92 -8.53 7.22
C ILE A 257 -3.86 -9.62 7.07
N SER A 258 -4.01 -10.71 7.82
CA SER A 258 -3.06 -11.82 7.77
C SER A 258 -3.75 -13.16 7.88
N TRP A 259 -3.15 -14.17 7.27
CA TRP A 259 -3.59 -15.55 7.40
C TRP A 259 -2.43 -16.54 7.28
N GLU A 260 -2.63 -17.70 7.86
CA GLU A 260 -1.71 -18.81 7.75
C GLU A 260 -2.21 -19.78 6.68
N LYS A 261 -1.29 -20.36 5.93
CA LYS A 261 -1.56 -21.49 5.05
C LYS A 261 -1.42 -22.76 5.88
N THR A 262 -2.50 -23.51 5.99
CA THR A 262 -2.41 -24.85 6.60
C THR A 262 -1.56 -25.72 5.67
N PRO A 263 -0.51 -26.38 6.16
CA PRO A 263 0.21 -27.38 5.37
C PRO A 263 -0.79 -28.43 4.85
N CYS A 264 -0.74 -28.69 3.54
CA CYS A 264 -1.48 -29.81 2.96
C CYS A 264 -0.97 -31.15 3.48
#